data_75c4a9ee5679c47bf42b113cd4c9ed09
#
_entry.id   75c4a9ee5679c47bf42b113cd4c9ed09
#
_cell.length_a   1.000
_cell.length_b   1.000
_cell.length_c   1.000
_cell.angle_alpha   90.00
_cell.angle_beta   90.00
_cell.angle_gamma   90.00
#
_symmetry.space_group_name_H-M   'P 1'
#
loop_
_entity.id
_entity.type
_entity.pdbx_description
1 polymer ?
#
loop_
_entity_poly.entity_id
_entity_poly.type
_entity_poly.pdbx_seq_one_letter_code
_entity_poly.pdbx_strand_id
1 'polypeptide(L)'
;AVSPAAATAFLGAQLGAGLAVLLQLNDFSKLLGASSLALVATYPLMKRITNWPQAFLGLTFNWGALLGYAAVHGTLDPYVTLPLYLSAASWTLLYDTIYAHQDKDDDARVGVKSTALHFGDDTKKYLAGFGALSTAGLLTSGAAAGLGAPFYLGVSAAAAHLAWQVRDVDLDDRDDCARKFKSNGTYGGLVFAAIVAGKLAGAG
;
A
#
# COMPACT_ATOMS: atom_id res chain seq x y z
N ALA A 1 -22.00 -16.39 14.99
CA ALA A 1 -21.41 -15.14 15.47
C ALA A 1 -20.38 -15.47 16.55
N VAL A 2 -19.21 -14.80 16.53
CA VAL A 2 -18.14 -15.01 17.51
C VAL A 2 -18.41 -14.08 18.71
N SER A 3 -18.24 -14.58 19.95
CA SER A 3 -18.39 -13.74 21.14
C SER A 3 -17.23 -12.71 21.24
N PRO A 4 -17.45 -11.52 21.87
CA PRO A 4 -16.38 -10.53 22.05
C PRO A 4 -15.14 -11.12 22.76
N ALA A 5 -15.32 -11.98 23.76
CA ALA A 5 -14.21 -12.63 24.47
C ALA A 5 -13.40 -13.55 23.54
N ALA A 6 -14.08 -14.35 22.72
CA ALA A 6 -13.41 -15.23 21.75
C ALA A 6 -12.69 -14.42 20.65
N ALA A 7 -13.28 -13.29 20.19
CA ALA A 7 -12.62 -12.40 19.24
C ALA A 7 -11.36 -11.77 19.84
N THR A 8 -11.41 -11.34 21.11
CA THR A 8 -10.23 -10.78 21.82
C THR A 8 -9.15 -11.82 22.01
N ALA A 9 -9.52 -13.04 22.40
CA ALA A 9 -8.55 -14.14 22.53
C ALA A 9 -7.89 -14.49 21.20
N PHE A 10 -8.67 -14.53 20.11
CA PHE A 10 -8.16 -14.77 18.76
C PHE A 10 -7.20 -13.66 18.33
N LEU A 11 -7.55 -12.39 18.58
CA LEU A 11 -6.66 -11.24 18.32
C LEU A 11 -5.34 -11.39 19.10
N GLY A 12 -5.41 -11.74 20.38
CA GLY A 12 -4.23 -11.98 21.21
C GLY A 12 -3.32 -13.07 20.64
N ALA A 13 -3.90 -14.18 20.16
CA ALA A 13 -3.15 -15.25 19.51
C ALA A 13 -2.46 -14.78 18.22
N GLN A 14 -3.14 -13.99 17.37
CA GLN A 14 -2.57 -13.41 16.15
C GLN A 14 -1.42 -12.44 16.46
N LEU A 15 -1.59 -11.57 17.43
CA LEU A 15 -0.55 -10.64 17.88
C LEU A 15 0.66 -11.40 18.45
N GLY A 16 0.42 -12.46 19.22
CA GLY A 16 1.47 -13.32 19.75
C GLY A 16 2.26 -14.03 18.66
N ALA A 17 1.57 -14.57 17.66
CA ALA A 17 2.22 -15.18 16.50
C ALA A 17 3.06 -14.16 15.69
N GLY A 18 2.51 -12.97 15.44
CA GLY A 18 3.24 -11.86 14.77
C GLY A 18 4.48 -11.44 15.56
N LEU A 19 4.35 -11.32 16.89
CA LEU A 19 5.47 -10.99 17.77
C LEU A 19 6.54 -12.09 17.73
N ALA A 20 6.15 -13.37 17.76
CA ALA A 20 7.09 -14.48 17.67
C ALA A 20 7.91 -14.44 16.39
N VAL A 21 7.30 -14.10 15.26
CA VAL A 21 8.02 -13.89 13.98
C VAL A 21 8.95 -12.70 14.08
N LEU A 22 8.50 -11.54 14.60
CA LEU A 22 9.32 -10.33 14.73
C LEU A 22 10.56 -10.58 15.59
N LEU A 23 10.43 -11.35 16.67
CA LEU A 23 11.54 -11.66 17.58
C LEU A 23 12.64 -12.54 16.94
N GLN A 24 12.36 -13.22 15.82
CA GLN A 24 13.36 -13.98 15.06
C GLN A 24 14.22 -13.10 14.14
N LEU A 25 13.80 -11.85 13.91
CA LEU A 25 14.51 -10.91 13.04
C LEU A 25 15.70 -10.27 13.80
N ASN A 26 16.54 -9.55 13.04
CA ASN A 26 17.64 -8.77 13.63
C ASN A 26 17.11 -7.60 14.50
N ASP A 27 17.96 -7.03 15.36
CA ASP A 27 17.54 -6.03 16.35
C ASP A 27 17.06 -4.72 15.70
N PHE A 28 17.65 -4.32 14.57
CA PHE A 28 17.16 -3.17 13.82
C PHE A 28 15.73 -3.39 13.32
N SER A 29 15.43 -4.57 12.78
CA SER A 29 14.09 -4.94 12.33
C SER A 29 13.06 -5.01 13.47
N LYS A 30 13.48 -5.47 14.66
CA LYS A 30 12.62 -5.45 15.85
C LYS A 30 12.21 -4.03 16.22
N LEU A 31 13.18 -3.10 16.26
CA LEU A 31 12.91 -1.69 16.55
C LEU A 31 12.02 -1.06 15.48
N LEU A 32 12.34 -1.31 14.20
CA LEU A 32 11.57 -0.81 13.08
C LEU A 32 10.13 -1.37 13.07
N GLY A 33 9.96 -2.66 13.35
CA GLY A 33 8.65 -3.30 13.47
C GLY A 33 7.84 -2.71 14.63
N ALA A 34 8.47 -2.53 15.80
CA ALA A 34 7.81 -1.91 16.97
C ALA A 34 7.36 -0.48 16.69
N SER A 35 8.14 0.30 15.93
CA SER A 35 7.79 1.70 15.58
C SER A 35 6.52 1.80 14.73
N SER A 36 6.17 0.77 13.94
CA SER A 36 4.93 0.74 13.17
C SER A 36 3.67 0.79 14.03
N LEU A 37 3.76 0.34 15.30
CA LEU A 37 2.62 0.35 16.22
C LEU A 37 2.07 1.74 16.48
N ALA A 38 2.89 2.79 16.38
CA ALA A 38 2.43 4.17 16.48
C ALA A 38 1.44 4.51 15.35
N LEU A 39 1.72 4.08 14.12
CA LEU A 39 0.83 4.26 12.97
C LEU A 39 -0.42 3.39 13.10
N VAL A 40 -0.26 2.13 13.50
CA VAL A 40 -1.37 1.17 13.69
C VAL A 40 -2.35 1.70 14.76
N ALA A 41 -1.84 2.21 15.88
CA ALA A 41 -2.67 2.72 16.97
C ALA A 41 -3.39 4.03 16.61
N THR A 42 -2.79 4.87 15.77
CA THR A 42 -3.36 6.17 15.39
C THR A 42 -4.29 6.08 14.18
N TYR A 43 -4.11 5.09 13.30
CA TYR A 43 -4.89 4.95 12.06
C TYR A 43 -6.43 4.99 12.26
N PRO A 44 -7.03 4.28 13.26
CA PRO A 44 -8.48 4.31 13.44
C PRO A 44 -9.04 5.71 13.72
N LEU A 45 -8.23 6.61 14.27
CA LEU A 45 -8.63 7.99 14.57
C LEU A 45 -8.64 8.87 13.31
N MET A 46 -7.88 8.50 12.28
CA MET A 46 -7.66 9.33 11.11
C MET A 46 -8.94 9.61 10.33
N LYS A 47 -9.87 8.67 10.26
CA LYS A 47 -11.18 8.87 9.61
C LYS A 47 -12.03 9.98 10.26
N ARG A 48 -11.72 10.38 11.49
CA ARG A 48 -12.40 11.47 12.21
C ARG A 48 -11.63 12.77 12.18
N ILE A 49 -10.31 12.72 12.03
CA ILE A 49 -9.40 13.86 12.16
C ILE A 49 -9.09 14.49 10.79
N THR A 50 -8.80 13.68 9.78
CA THR A 50 -8.30 14.15 8.47
C THR A 50 -9.17 13.68 7.31
N ASN A 51 -9.16 14.43 6.21
CA ASN A 51 -9.73 14.02 4.93
C ASN A 51 -8.84 13.02 4.16
N TRP A 52 -7.67 12.69 4.71
CA TRP A 52 -6.66 11.83 4.09
C TRP A 52 -6.38 10.53 4.88
N PRO A 53 -7.41 9.82 5.40
CA PRO A 53 -7.18 8.58 6.14
C PRO A 53 -6.50 7.51 5.27
N GLN A 54 -6.74 7.51 3.95
CA GLN A 54 -6.10 6.60 2.99
C GLN A 54 -4.58 6.81 2.89
N ALA A 55 -4.09 8.04 3.07
CA ALA A 55 -2.65 8.29 3.14
C ALA A 55 -2.04 7.65 4.38
N PHE A 56 -2.71 7.76 5.52
CA PHE A 56 -2.30 7.10 6.77
C PHE A 56 -2.33 5.57 6.64
N LEU A 57 -3.35 5.04 5.97
CA LEU A 57 -3.41 3.61 5.64
C LEU A 57 -2.21 3.21 4.78
N GLY A 58 -1.91 3.99 3.73
CA GLY A 58 -0.76 3.75 2.85
C GLY A 58 0.55 3.69 3.61
N LEU A 59 0.79 4.63 4.52
CA LEU A 59 1.99 4.63 5.36
C LEU A 59 2.03 3.43 6.31
N THR A 60 0.90 3.09 6.94
CA THR A 60 0.81 2.00 7.90
C THR A 60 0.97 0.64 7.22
N PHE A 61 0.21 0.41 6.16
CA PHE A 61 0.08 -0.88 5.49
C PHE A 61 1.38 -1.28 4.75
N ASN A 62 2.05 -0.30 4.15
CA ASN A 62 3.27 -0.55 3.39
C ASN A 62 4.56 -0.52 4.23
N TRP A 63 4.47 -0.42 5.56
CA TRP A 63 5.64 -0.52 6.45
C TRP A 63 6.43 -1.79 6.25
N GLY A 64 5.77 -2.84 5.77
CA GLY A 64 6.38 -4.10 5.40
C GLY A 64 7.48 -4.00 4.32
N ALA A 65 7.44 -2.99 3.45
CA ALA A 65 8.50 -2.76 2.46
C ALA A 65 9.82 -2.38 3.14
N LEU A 66 9.76 -1.54 4.19
CA LEU A 66 10.92 -1.18 5.00
C LEU A 66 11.39 -2.36 5.84
N LEU A 67 10.45 -3.04 6.50
CA LEU A 67 10.75 -4.17 7.39
C LEU A 67 11.35 -5.35 6.63
N GLY A 68 10.85 -5.66 5.42
CA GLY A 68 11.38 -6.74 4.59
C GLY A 68 12.83 -6.48 4.17
N TYR A 69 13.16 -5.26 3.76
CA TYR A 69 14.53 -4.87 3.44
C TYR A 69 15.44 -4.98 4.67
N ALA A 70 14.99 -4.42 5.81
CA ALA A 70 15.73 -4.45 7.07
C ALA A 70 15.96 -5.87 7.59
N ALA A 71 14.99 -6.78 7.40
CA ALA A 71 15.12 -8.17 7.82
C ALA A 71 16.27 -8.92 7.13
N VAL A 72 16.55 -8.56 5.86
CA VAL A 72 17.63 -9.18 5.06
C VAL A 72 18.96 -8.48 5.28
N HIS A 73 18.96 -7.13 5.32
CA HIS A 73 20.19 -6.33 5.30
C HIS A 73 20.63 -5.83 6.68
N GLY A 74 19.80 -5.91 7.71
CA GLY A 74 20.11 -5.37 9.04
C GLY A 74 20.10 -3.84 9.12
N THR A 75 19.79 -3.15 8.04
CA THR A 75 19.79 -1.69 7.90
C THR A 75 18.81 -1.28 6.80
N LEU A 76 18.66 0.03 6.55
CA LEU A 76 17.93 0.56 5.40
C LEU A 76 18.89 1.31 4.48
N ASP A 77 18.79 1.05 3.18
CA ASP A 77 19.32 1.95 2.16
C ASP A 77 18.18 2.92 1.76
N PRO A 78 18.27 4.21 2.13
CA PRO A 78 17.21 5.17 1.88
C PRO A 78 16.97 5.40 0.38
N TYR A 79 17.97 5.22 -0.48
CA TYR A 79 17.81 5.40 -1.93
C TYR A 79 16.97 4.29 -2.57
N VAL A 80 16.94 3.12 -1.98
CA VAL A 80 16.13 1.98 -2.42
C VAL A 80 14.78 1.98 -1.69
N THR A 81 14.81 2.08 -0.35
CA THR A 81 13.65 1.79 0.49
C THR A 81 12.64 2.92 0.55
N LEU A 82 13.08 4.20 0.58
CA LEU A 82 12.13 5.33 0.63
C LEU A 82 11.33 5.48 -0.67
N PRO A 83 11.93 5.42 -1.88
CA PRO A 83 11.14 5.46 -3.10
C PRO A 83 10.17 4.28 -3.22
N LEU A 84 10.58 3.07 -2.80
CA LEU A 84 9.71 1.90 -2.78
C LEU A 84 8.51 2.10 -1.82
N TYR A 85 8.79 2.55 -0.62
CA TYR A 85 7.77 2.80 0.40
C TYR A 85 6.76 3.88 -0.03
N LEU A 86 7.25 5.00 -0.57
CA LEU A 86 6.40 6.07 -1.09
C LEU A 86 5.61 5.63 -2.34
N SER A 87 6.21 4.82 -3.19
CA SER A 87 5.51 4.18 -4.31
C SER A 87 4.33 3.35 -3.84
N ALA A 88 4.56 2.47 -2.87
CA ALA A 88 3.54 1.59 -2.33
C ALA A 88 2.44 2.38 -1.58
N ALA A 89 2.81 3.43 -0.83
CA ALA A 89 1.85 4.33 -0.18
C ALA A 89 0.98 5.08 -1.21
N SER A 90 1.58 5.55 -2.31
CA SER A 90 0.85 6.19 -3.41
C SER A 90 -0.10 5.22 -4.13
N TRP A 91 0.32 3.97 -4.34
CA TRP A 91 -0.56 2.92 -4.84
C TRP A 91 -1.73 2.65 -3.90
N THR A 92 -1.49 2.60 -2.59
CA THR A 92 -2.57 2.45 -1.60
C THR A 92 -3.56 3.61 -1.68
N LEU A 93 -3.07 4.86 -1.79
CA LEU A 93 -3.92 6.03 -2.01
C LEU A 93 -4.81 5.88 -3.24
N LEU A 94 -4.27 5.37 -4.34
CA LEU A 94 -5.04 5.15 -5.56
C LEU A 94 -6.16 4.13 -5.35
N TYR A 95 -5.82 2.90 -4.96
CA TYR A 95 -6.83 1.84 -4.90
C TYR A 95 -7.81 2.01 -3.75
N ASP A 96 -7.36 2.57 -2.62
CA ASP A 96 -8.24 2.74 -1.46
C ASP A 96 -9.15 3.97 -1.61
N THR A 97 -8.76 4.98 -2.40
CA THR A 97 -9.68 6.05 -2.81
C THR A 97 -10.78 5.51 -3.72
N ILE A 98 -10.46 4.63 -4.68
CA ILE A 98 -11.47 3.94 -5.50
C ILE A 98 -12.40 3.11 -4.59
N TYR A 99 -11.84 2.36 -3.65
CA TYR A 99 -12.61 1.56 -2.70
C TYR A 99 -13.56 2.44 -1.86
N ALA A 100 -13.08 3.59 -1.38
CA ALA A 100 -13.86 4.51 -0.55
C ALA A 100 -15.08 5.11 -1.29
N HIS A 101 -15.13 5.08 -2.60
CA HIS A 101 -16.30 5.49 -3.35
C HIS A 101 -17.51 4.56 -3.15
N GLN A 102 -17.29 3.30 -2.74
CA GLN A 102 -18.38 2.36 -2.43
C GLN A 102 -19.22 2.81 -1.23
N ASP A 103 -18.61 3.49 -0.26
CA ASP A 103 -19.22 3.89 0.99
C ASP A 103 -19.40 5.42 1.09
N LYS A 104 -19.15 6.18 0.00
CA LYS A 104 -19.11 7.65 -0.03
C LYS A 104 -20.36 8.29 0.59
N ASP A 105 -21.56 7.80 0.24
CA ASP A 105 -22.83 8.35 0.74
C ASP A 105 -23.03 8.02 2.22
N ASP A 106 -22.64 6.84 2.65
CA ASP A 106 -22.78 6.39 4.03
C ASP A 106 -21.76 7.10 4.93
N ASP A 107 -20.51 7.27 4.46
CA ASP A 107 -19.46 8.05 5.12
C ASP A 107 -19.92 9.51 5.34
N ALA A 108 -20.54 10.13 4.33
CA ALA A 108 -21.06 11.48 4.44
C ALA A 108 -22.16 11.60 5.51
N ARG A 109 -23.07 10.60 5.59
CA ARG A 109 -24.18 10.60 6.57
C ARG A 109 -23.69 10.47 8.01
N VAL A 110 -22.64 9.67 8.25
CA VAL A 110 -22.11 9.43 9.61
C VAL A 110 -20.96 10.37 9.99
N GLY A 111 -20.59 11.30 9.11
CA GLY A 111 -19.53 12.28 9.35
C GLY A 111 -18.13 11.69 9.36
N VAL A 112 -17.91 10.58 8.65
CA VAL A 112 -16.59 9.97 8.43
C VAL A 112 -15.93 10.64 7.23
N LYS A 113 -14.65 10.93 7.35
CA LYS A 113 -13.86 11.62 6.32
C LYS A 113 -13.14 10.60 5.44
N SER A 114 -13.06 10.91 4.13
CA SER A 114 -12.33 10.10 3.15
C SER A 114 -11.79 10.96 2.00
N THR A 115 -10.80 10.44 1.27
CA THR A 115 -10.30 11.06 0.03
C THR A 115 -11.38 11.07 -1.05
N ALA A 116 -12.29 10.09 -1.11
CA ALA A 116 -13.41 10.07 -2.04
C ALA A 116 -14.36 11.26 -1.85
N LEU A 117 -14.64 11.64 -0.59
CA LEU A 117 -15.42 12.84 -0.28
C LEU A 117 -14.64 14.13 -0.55
N HIS A 118 -13.32 14.12 -0.29
CA HIS A 118 -12.48 15.30 -0.38
C HIS A 118 -12.18 15.72 -1.82
N PHE A 119 -11.96 14.77 -2.72
CA PHE A 119 -11.57 15.06 -4.11
C PHE A 119 -12.77 15.34 -5.02
N GLY A 120 -13.96 14.86 -4.67
CA GLY A 120 -15.17 15.07 -5.45
C GLY A 120 -14.98 14.73 -6.93
N ASP A 121 -15.32 15.67 -7.81
CA ASP A 121 -15.25 15.49 -9.27
C ASP A 121 -13.80 15.40 -9.80
N ASP A 122 -12.82 15.88 -9.04
CA ASP A 122 -11.41 15.81 -9.42
C ASP A 122 -10.74 14.49 -9.05
N THR A 123 -11.48 13.52 -8.47
CA THR A 123 -10.91 12.24 -8.01
C THR A 123 -10.00 11.58 -9.04
N LYS A 124 -10.43 11.45 -10.31
CA LYS A 124 -9.62 10.80 -11.36
C LYS A 124 -8.28 11.50 -11.62
N LYS A 125 -8.19 12.82 -11.44
CA LYS A 125 -6.93 13.57 -11.57
C LYS A 125 -5.96 13.22 -10.45
N TYR A 126 -6.46 13.14 -9.20
CA TYR A 126 -5.65 12.70 -8.06
C TYR A 126 -5.20 11.25 -8.20
N LEU A 127 -6.09 10.35 -8.63
CA LEU A 127 -5.74 8.95 -8.90
C LEU A 127 -4.63 8.83 -9.95
N ALA A 128 -4.70 9.60 -11.04
CA ALA A 128 -3.65 9.66 -12.06
C ALA A 128 -2.31 10.13 -11.48
N GLY A 129 -2.34 11.16 -10.63
CA GLY A 129 -1.17 11.64 -9.90
C GLY A 129 -0.55 10.58 -8.99
N PHE A 130 -1.36 9.86 -8.22
CA PHE A 130 -0.90 8.76 -7.36
C PHE A 130 -0.32 7.60 -8.18
N GLY A 131 -0.93 7.25 -9.31
CA GLY A 131 -0.39 6.24 -10.22
C GLY A 131 0.96 6.63 -10.79
N ALA A 132 1.13 7.90 -11.18
CA ALA A 132 2.40 8.43 -11.66
C ALA A 132 3.49 8.42 -10.56
N LEU A 133 3.14 8.86 -9.34
CA LEU A 133 4.06 8.82 -8.18
C LEU A 133 4.45 7.39 -7.81
N SER A 134 3.50 6.46 -7.82
CA SER A 134 3.76 5.05 -7.58
C SER A 134 4.76 4.49 -8.61
N THR A 135 4.50 4.74 -9.89
CA THR A 135 5.39 4.29 -10.97
C THR A 135 6.78 4.91 -10.86
N ALA A 136 6.88 6.22 -10.63
CA ALA A 136 8.15 6.94 -10.49
C ALA A 136 8.95 6.40 -9.30
N GLY A 137 8.30 6.13 -8.15
CA GLY A 137 8.94 5.55 -6.98
C GLY A 137 9.50 4.15 -7.24
N LEU A 138 8.74 3.28 -7.96
CA LEU A 138 9.26 1.96 -8.38
C LEU A 138 10.48 2.09 -9.28
N LEU A 139 10.43 2.95 -10.30
CA LEU A 139 11.55 3.15 -11.23
C LEU A 139 12.80 3.66 -10.50
N THR A 140 12.63 4.63 -9.59
CA THR A 140 13.74 5.18 -8.78
C THR A 140 14.35 4.12 -7.88
N SER A 141 13.50 3.36 -7.18
CA SER A 141 13.95 2.27 -6.31
C SER A 141 14.68 1.17 -7.09
N GLY A 142 14.14 0.77 -8.24
CA GLY A 142 14.76 -0.26 -9.08
C GLY A 142 16.10 0.18 -9.67
N ALA A 143 16.22 1.45 -10.06
CA ALA A 143 17.50 2.03 -10.51
C ALA A 143 18.54 2.03 -9.39
N ALA A 144 18.16 2.47 -8.19
CA ALA A 144 19.04 2.46 -7.02
C ALA A 144 19.46 1.03 -6.61
N ALA A 145 18.56 0.05 -6.76
CA ALA A 145 18.83 -1.36 -6.48
C ALA A 145 19.59 -2.10 -7.61
N GLY A 146 19.90 -1.44 -8.72
CA GLY A 146 20.61 -2.04 -9.87
C GLY A 146 19.80 -3.14 -10.57
N LEU A 147 18.48 -3.01 -10.65
CA LEU A 147 17.62 -4.02 -11.28
C LEU A 147 17.78 -3.99 -12.82
N GLY A 148 17.82 -5.18 -13.43
CA GLY A 148 17.96 -5.34 -14.87
C GLY A 148 16.71 -4.98 -15.69
N ALA A 149 16.84 -4.96 -17.03
CA ALA A 149 15.80 -4.56 -17.98
C ALA A 149 14.42 -5.21 -17.78
N PRO A 150 14.28 -6.50 -17.40
CA PRO A 150 12.98 -7.11 -17.15
C PRO A 150 12.15 -6.40 -16.07
N PHE A 151 12.81 -5.78 -15.09
CA PHE A 151 12.11 -4.97 -14.07
C PHE A 151 11.35 -3.81 -14.71
N TYR A 152 11.99 -3.05 -15.57
CA TYR A 152 11.39 -1.88 -16.22
C TYR A 152 10.23 -2.25 -17.13
N LEU A 153 10.33 -3.38 -17.83
CA LEU A 153 9.22 -3.92 -18.64
C LEU A 153 8.03 -4.29 -17.76
N GLY A 154 8.27 -4.98 -16.65
CA GLY A 154 7.21 -5.35 -15.70
C GLY A 154 6.56 -4.13 -15.03
N VAL A 155 7.34 -3.12 -14.66
CA VAL A 155 6.82 -1.84 -14.12
C VAL A 155 5.99 -1.11 -15.17
N SER A 156 6.37 -1.14 -16.45
CA SER A 156 5.56 -0.57 -17.53
C SER A 156 4.21 -1.26 -17.66
N ALA A 157 4.15 -2.58 -17.54
CA ALA A 157 2.90 -3.34 -17.53
C ALA A 157 2.03 -3.00 -16.30
N ALA A 158 2.66 -2.88 -15.12
CA ALA A 158 1.99 -2.45 -13.89
C ALA A 158 1.43 -1.02 -14.01
N ALA A 159 2.20 -0.09 -14.58
CA ALA A 159 1.74 1.28 -14.85
C ALA A 159 0.56 1.34 -15.82
N ALA A 160 0.59 0.51 -16.88
CA ALA A 160 -0.53 0.38 -17.81
C ALA A 160 -1.79 -0.15 -17.11
N HIS A 161 -1.64 -1.07 -16.13
CA HIS A 161 -2.75 -1.56 -15.31
C HIS A 161 -3.35 -0.45 -14.44
N LEU A 162 -2.53 0.39 -13.79
CA LEU A 162 -3.04 1.55 -13.04
C LEU A 162 -3.73 2.58 -13.95
N ALA A 163 -3.15 2.86 -15.11
CA ALA A 163 -3.76 3.76 -16.09
C ALA A 163 -5.12 3.25 -16.57
N TRP A 164 -5.24 1.93 -16.80
CA TRP A 164 -6.52 1.30 -17.10
C TRP A 164 -7.52 1.46 -15.96
N GLN A 165 -7.13 1.20 -14.70
CA GLN A 165 -8.01 1.39 -13.55
C GLN A 165 -8.56 2.81 -13.50
N VAL A 166 -7.67 3.83 -13.58
CA VAL A 166 -8.06 5.24 -13.45
C VAL A 166 -8.97 5.70 -14.59
N ARG A 167 -8.65 5.30 -15.82
CA ARG A 167 -9.44 5.68 -16.99
C ARG A 167 -10.83 5.05 -16.98
N ASP A 168 -10.89 3.77 -16.66
CA ASP A 168 -12.03 2.89 -16.91
C ASP A 168 -13.00 2.80 -15.72
N VAL A 169 -12.56 3.21 -14.51
CA VAL A 169 -13.39 3.12 -13.31
C VAL A 169 -14.60 4.05 -13.41
N ASP A 170 -15.79 3.49 -13.16
CA ASP A 170 -16.99 4.25 -12.83
C ASP A 170 -17.06 4.41 -11.30
N LEU A 171 -16.82 5.65 -10.81
CA LEU A 171 -16.76 5.96 -9.40
C LEU A 171 -18.14 6.02 -8.74
N ASP A 172 -19.22 6.05 -9.52
CA ASP A 172 -20.60 6.03 -9.04
C ASP A 172 -21.17 4.59 -9.04
N ASP A 173 -20.49 3.62 -9.67
CA ASP A 173 -20.83 2.20 -9.62
C ASP A 173 -20.01 1.47 -8.54
N ARG A 174 -20.67 1.10 -7.43
CA ARG A 174 -20.07 0.36 -6.31
C ARG A 174 -19.44 -0.96 -6.75
N ASP A 175 -20.07 -1.67 -7.69
CA ASP A 175 -19.57 -2.96 -8.18
C ASP A 175 -18.34 -2.79 -9.06
N ASP A 176 -18.27 -1.72 -9.85
CA ASP A 176 -17.08 -1.41 -10.63
C ASP A 176 -15.92 -1.00 -9.74
N CYS A 177 -16.16 -0.15 -8.73
CA CYS A 177 -15.15 0.18 -7.71
C CYS A 177 -14.62 -1.09 -7.03
N ALA A 178 -15.49 -2.03 -6.66
CA ALA A 178 -15.09 -3.31 -6.07
C ALA A 178 -14.26 -4.17 -7.03
N ARG A 179 -14.62 -4.23 -8.32
CA ARG A 179 -13.85 -4.96 -9.36
C ARG A 179 -12.46 -4.36 -9.54
N LYS A 180 -12.35 -3.03 -9.65
CA LYS A 180 -11.07 -2.33 -9.78
C LYS A 180 -10.21 -2.54 -8.53
N PHE A 181 -10.79 -2.44 -7.33
CA PHE A 181 -10.08 -2.75 -6.09
C PHE A 181 -9.49 -4.17 -6.10
N LYS A 182 -10.29 -5.19 -6.43
CA LYS A 182 -9.83 -6.59 -6.50
C LYS A 182 -8.72 -6.80 -7.53
N SER A 183 -8.71 -6.03 -8.63
CA SER A 183 -7.69 -6.16 -9.68
C SER A 183 -6.29 -5.75 -9.23
N ASN A 184 -6.14 -5.09 -8.06
CA ASN A 184 -4.85 -4.75 -7.47
C ASN A 184 -4.02 -5.98 -7.06
N GLY A 185 -4.64 -7.15 -6.91
CA GLY A 185 -3.91 -8.42 -6.83
C GLY A 185 -3.05 -8.69 -8.06
N THR A 186 -3.55 -8.36 -9.26
CA THR A 186 -2.79 -8.45 -10.51
C THR A 186 -1.65 -7.44 -10.54
N TYR A 187 -1.89 -6.19 -10.13
CA TYR A 187 -0.84 -5.16 -10.02
C TYR A 187 0.29 -5.62 -9.09
N GLY A 188 -0.05 -6.08 -7.89
CA GLY A 188 0.94 -6.59 -6.93
C GLY A 188 1.74 -7.77 -7.49
N GLY A 189 1.08 -8.70 -8.19
CA GLY A 189 1.73 -9.81 -8.88
C GLY A 189 2.70 -9.36 -9.97
N LEU A 190 2.31 -8.37 -10.78
CA LEU A 190 3.19 -7.79 -11.82
C LEU A 190 4.42 -7.13 -11.21
N VAL A 191 4.25 -6.32 -10.15
CA VAL A 191 5.39 -5.67 -9.45
C VAL A 191 6.32 -6.71 -8.84
N PHE A 192 5.77 -7.72 -8.16
CA PHE A 192 6.57 -8.80 -7.58
C PHE A 192 7.38 -9.55 -8.65
N ALA A 193 6.72 -9.96 -9.74
CA ALA A 193 7.38 -10.66 -10.85
C ALA A 193 8.46 -9.78 -11.50
N ALA A 194 8.19 -8.47 -11.66
CA ALA A 194 9.15 -7.51 -12.19
C ALA A 194 10.42 -7.42 -11.33
N ILE A 195 10.25 -7.33 -10.00
CA ILE A 195 11.38 -7.27 -9.05
C ILE A 195 12.21 -8.55 -9.14
N VAL A 196 11.57 -9.71 -9.11
CA VAL A 196 12.26 -11.01 -9.18
C VAL A 196 13.02 -11.14 -10.51
N ALA A 197 12.36 -10.88 -11.64
CA ALA A 197 12.99 -10.96 -12.96
C ALA A 197 14.11 -9.96 -13.13
N GLY A 198 13.93 -8.72 -12.65
CA GLY A 198 14.96 -7.69 -12.67
C GLY A 198 16.18 -8.05 -11.83
N LYS A 199 15.98 -8.65 -10.66
CA LYS A 199 17.06 -9.10 -9.78
C LYS A 199 17.87 -10.24 -10.41
N LEU A 200 17.18 -11.21 -11.00
CA LEU A 200 17.83 -12.34 -11.69
C LEU A 200 18.67 -11.87 -12.90
N ALA A 201 18.18 -10.88 -13.64
CA ALA A 201 18.88 -10.33 -14.80
C ALA A 201 19.98 -9.31 -14.46
N GLY A 202 19.96 -8.72 -13.27
CA GLY A 202 20.99 -7.78 -12.80
C GLY A 202 22.11 -8.43 -11.99
N ALA A 203 22.02 -9.74 -11.70
CA ALA A 203 23.01 -10.50 -10.94
C ALA A 203 24.16 -11.06 -11.82
N GLY A 204 24.21 -10.72 -13.10
CA GLY A 204 25.30 -10.97 -14.03
C GLY A 204 26.11 -9.69 -14.20
#